data_eacbbd6af0fcbcb02af2c23bee1a1353
#
_entry.id   eacbbd6af0fcbcb02af2c23bee1a1353
#
_cell.length_a   1.000
_cell.length_b   1.000
_cell.length_c   1.000
_cell.angle_alpha   90.00
_cell.angle_beta   90.00
_cell.angle_gamma   90.00
#
_symmetry.space_group_name_H-M   'P 1'
#
loop_
_entity.id
_entity.type
_entity.pdbx_description
1 polymer ?
#
loop_
_entity_poly.entity_id
_entity_poly.type
_entity_poly.pdbx_seq_one_letter_code
_entity_poly.pdbx_strand_id
1 'polypeptide(L)'
;MKTPAYWGIAGFPIAHSLTPRLFKIVGEYVGLSGSQCVFIEADSIDEFLNNIEHLEGDIWISCTAPLKHSPQERLGVSGPEGVNAINQLKRSDGEWSGTSTDGLGFVVAVKHIGINPKETILKMRGGGSAARSIASAWSSEGGFILPEEGRRNLLRALGMMQ
;
A
#
# COMPACT_ATOMS: atom_id res chain seq x y z
N MET A 1 6.99 19.90 -0.25
CA MET A 1 6.75 18.70 0.58
C MET A 1 8.00 18.49 1.42
N LYS A 2 7.88 18.29 2.74
CA LYS A 2 9.04 18.05 3.62
C LYS A 2 9.64 16.68 3.29
N THR A 3 10.93 16.63 3.01
CA THR A 3 11.64 15.37 2.74
C THR A 3 11.72 14.55 4.03
N PRO A 4 11.32 13.27 4.04
CA PRO A 4 11.48 12.42 5.23
C PRO A 4 12.96 12.12 5.47
N ALA A 5 13.33 11.88 6.73
CA ALA A 5 14.67 11.40 7.07
C ALA A 5 14.90 10.00 6.49
N TYR A 6 13.89 9.15 6.58
CA TYR A 6 13.93 7.77 6.11
C TYR A 6 12.75 7.45 5.19
N TRP A 7 13.02 6.67 4.17
CA TRP A 7 11.99 6.03 3.37
C TRP A 7 12.41 4.61 3.01
N GLY A 8 11.46 3.73 2.78
CA GLY A 8 11.83 2.36 2.52
C GLY A 8 10.66 1.40 2.44
N ILE A 9 10.95 0.16 2.75
CA ILE A 9 9.99 -0.94 2.73
C ILE A 9 10.03 -1.70 4.04
N ALA A 10 8.86 -2.15 4.51
CA ALA A 10 8.70 -3.05 5.65
C ALA A 10 7.83 -4.26 5.29
N GLY A 11 8.18 -5.41 5.86
CA GLY A 11 7.49 -6.70 5.70
C GLY A 11 8.44 -7.87 5.75
N PHE A 12 7.95 -9.08 5.44
CA PHE A 12 8.76 -10.29 5.46
C PHE A 12 8.25 -11.35 4.46
N PRO A 13 9.12 -11.96 3.64
CA PRO A 13 10.49 -11.54 3.31
C PRO A 13 10.49 -10.37 2.32
N ILE A 14 11.46 -9.46 2.40
CA ILE A 14 11.56 -8.27 1.53
C ILE A 14 12.84 -8.17 0.70
N ALA A 15 13.78 -9.08 0.87
CA ALA A 15 15.07 -9.07 0.16
C ALA A 15 14.95 -9.00 -1.38
N HIS A 16 13.86 -9.54 -1.94
CA HIS A 16 13.58 -9.56 -3.38
C HIS A 16 12.81 -8.31 -3.88
N SER A 17 12.48 -7.37 -2.99
CA SER A 17 11.65 -6.22 -3.34
C SER A 17 12.37 -5.23 -4.26
N LEU A 18 11.66 -4.79 -5.29
CA LEU A 18 12.10 -3.72 -6.18
C LEU A 18 11.79 -2.31 -5.64
N THR A 19 11.02 -2.20 -4.56
CA THR A 19 10.57 -0.92 -4.01
C THR A 19 11.71 0.04 -3.71
N PRO A 20 12.83 -0.35 -3.08
CA PRO A 20 13.93 0.57 -2.81
C PRO A 20 14.59 1.11 -4.08
N ARG A 21 14.71 0.26 -5.12
CA ARG A 21 15.22 0.69 -6.42
C ARG A 21 14.29 1.69 -7.10
N LEU A 22 12.99 1.45 -7.04
CA LEU A 22 11.97 2.38 -7.57
C LEU A 22 11.97 3.69 -6.79
N PHE A 23 12.09 3.63 -5.46
CA PHE A 23 12.17 4.83 -4.63
C PHE A 23 13.38 5.69 -4.97
N LYS A 24 14.54 5.07 -5.22
CA LYS A 24 15.72 5.83 -5.65
C LYS A 24 15.44 6.61 -6.93
N ILE A 25 14.89 5.94 -7.97
CA ILE A 25 14.61 6.56 -9.27
C ILE A 25 13.56 7.69 -9.11
N VAL A 26 12.44 7.39 -8.43
CA VAL A 26 11.36 8.36 -8.22
C VAL A 26 11.83 9.50 -7.31
N GLY A 27 12.59 9.19 -6.26
CA GLY A 27 13.09 10.17 -5.31
C GLY A 27 14.02 11.20 -5.94
N GLU A 28 14.91 10.77 -6.81
CA GLU A 28 15.77 11.67 -7.59
C GLU A 28 14.92 12.64 -8.44
N TYR A 29 13.86 12.11 -9.07
CA TYR A 29 12.97 12.91 -9.92
C TYR A 29 12.12 13.92 -9.13
N VAL A 30 11.63 13.55 -7.94
CA VAL A 30 10.77 14.41 -7.11
C VAL A 30 11.52 15.19 -6.02
N GLY A 31 12.86 15.17 -6.03
CA GLY A 31 13.70 15.93 -5.10
C GLY A 31 13.79 15.36 -3.68
N LEU A 32 13.61 14.04 -3.52
CA LEU A 32 13.71 13.34 -2.24
C LEU A 32 15.05 12.60 -2.05
N SER A 33 16.07 12.97 -2.80
CA SER A 33 17.40 12.32 -2.80
C SER A 33 18.15 12.39 -1.47
N GLY A 34 17.71 13.27 -0.53
CA GLY A 34 18.32 13.38 0.80
C GLY A 34 17.84 12.35 1.82
N SER A 35 16.82 11.54 1.50
CA SER A 35 16.29 10.52 2.42
C SER A 35 17.15 9.27 2.43
N GLN A 36 17.38 8.71 3.63
CA GLN A 36 18.04 7.42 3.76
C GLN A 36 17.08 6.29 3.42
N CYS A 37 17.48 5.38 2.53
CA CYS A 37 16.68 4.20 2.21
C CYS A 37 16.86 3.12 3.28
N VAL A 38 15.75 2.58 3.80
CA VAL A 38 15.74 1.55 4.83
C VAL A 38 14.97 0.30 4.39
N PHE A 39 15.49 -0.87 4.81
CA PHE A 39 14.84 -2.18 4.66
C PHE A 39 14.52 -2.67 6.07
N ILE A 40 13.25 -2.81 6.37
CA ILE A 40 12.78 -3.19 7.71
C ILE A 40 12.12 -4.56 7.59
N GLU A 41 12.90 -5.62 7.78
CA GLU A 41 12.34 -6.96 7.86
C GLU A 41 11.56 -7.09 9.17
N ALA A 42 10.27 -7.39 9.07
CA ALA A 42 9.39 -7.58 10.19
C ALA A 42 8.21 -8.48 9.78
N ASP A 43 7.91 -9.49 10.56
CA ASP A 43 6.77 -10.39 10.36
C ASP A 43 5.53 -9.94 11.16
N SER A 44 5.69 -9.00 12.07
CA SER A 44 4.65 -8.41 12.90
C SER A 44 4.79 -6.89 13.03
N ILE A 45 3.71 -6.21 13.41
CA ILE A 45 3.74 -4.77 13.61
C ILE A 45 4.57 -4.38 14.83
N ASP A 46 4.61 -5.23 15.86
CA ASP A 46 5.41 -4.97 17.06
C ASP A 46 6.91 -5.10 16.74
N GLU A 47 7.32 -6.09 15.96
CA GLU A 47 8.69 -6.19 15.46
C GLU A 47 9.06 -4.99 14.58
N PHE A 48 8.15 -4.56 13.69
CA PHE A 48 8.34 -3.36 12.88
C PHE A 48 8.60 -2.13 13.77
N LEU A 49 7.77 -1.90 14.79
CA LEU A 49 7.91 -0.77 15.69
C LEU A 49 9.23 -0.80 16.49
N ASN A 50 9.62 -1.96 16.98
CA ASN A 50 10.90 -2.15 17.66
C ASN A 50 12.08 -1.86 16.73
N ASN A 51 12.01 -2.31 15.47
CA ASN A 51 13.09 -2.13 14.49
C ASN A 51 13.27 -0.66 14.07
N ILE A 52 12.25 0.19 14.22
CA ILE A 52 12.33 1.62 13.87
C ILE A 52 12.42 2.55 15.08
N GLU A 53 12.46 2.03 16.31
CA GLU A 53 12.49 2.84 17.53
C GLU A 53 13.67 3.82 17.56
N HIS A 54 14.83 3.38 17.07
CA HIS A 54 16.05 4.19 17.00
C HIS A 54 16.10 5.19 15.83
N LEU A 55 15.13 5.15 14.92
CA LEU A 55 15.09 6.05 13.76
C LEU A 55 14.44 7.38 14.16
N GLU A 56 15.23 8.44 14.20
CA GLU A 56 14.76 9.79 14.52
C GLU A 56 14.23 10.53 13.27
N GLY A 57 13.19 11.34 13.44
CA GLY A 57 12.60 12.16 12.37
C GLY A 57 11.48 11.49 11.59
N ASP A 58 11.16 12.08 10.46
CA ASP A 58 10.04 11.64 9.61
C ASP A 58 10.41 10.36 8.85
N ILE A 59 9.47 9.43 8.77
CA ILE A 59 9.65 8.11 8.14
C ILE A 59 8.50 7.87 7.14
N TRP A 60 8.82 7.43 5.92
CA TRP A 60 7.85 6.99 4.93
C TRP A 60 8.15 5.55 4.53
N ILE A 61 7.20 4.64 4.76
CA ILE A 61 7.39 3.20 4.58
C ILE A 61 6.32 2.62 3.67
N SER A 62 6.76 1.90 2.65
CA SER A 62 5.90 1.00 1.88
C SER A 62 5.75 -0.31 2.63
N CYS A 63 4.54 -0.64 3.05
CA CYS A 63 4.25 -1.91 3.74
C CYS A 63 3.89 -3.01 2.75
N THR A 64 4.51 -4.18 2.91
CA THR A 64 4.12 -5.40 2.20
C THR A 64 3.61 -6.46 3.19
N ALA A 65 3.35 -7.67 2.72
CA ALA A 65 2.95 -8.77 3.61
C ALA A 65 4.05 -9.04 4.65
N PRO A 66 3.66 -9.40 5.89
CA PRO A 66 2.29 -9.54 6.41
C PRO A 66 1.69 -8.24 6.96
N LEU A 67 2.42 -7.13 6.95
CA LEU A 67 2.11 -5.91 7.71
C LEU A 67 0.90 -5.11 7.21
N LYS A 68 0.37 -5.33 6.00
CA LYS A 68 -0.67 -4.47 5.39
C LYS A 68 -1.98 -4.33 6.19
N HIS A 69 -2.26 -5.22 7.13
CA HIS A 69 -3.49 -5.18 7.93
C HIS A 69 -3.27 -4.65 9.35
N SER A 70 -2.10 -4.88 9.90
CA SER A 70 -1.78 -4.61 11.30
C SER A 70 -1.68 -3.12 11.68
N PRO A 71 -1.30 -2.18 10.80
CA PRO A 71 -1.18 -0.78 11.19
C PRO A 71 -2.49 -0.14 11.66
N GLN A 72 -3.64 -0.58 11.12
CA GLN A 72 -4.94 -0.05 11.54
C GLN A 72 -5.22 -0.34 13.02
N GLU A 73 -4.97 -1.56 13.46
CA GLU A 73 -5.26 -1.99 14.83
C GLU A 73 -4.27 -1.41 15.84
N ARG A 74 -2.99 -1.39 15.48
CA ARG A 74 -1.90 -1.06 16.41
C ARG A 74 -1.56 0.43 16.49
N LEU A 75 -1.67 1.15 15.38
CA LEU A 75 -1.31 2.56 15.28
C LEU A 75 -2.53 3.49 15.20
N GLY A 76 -3.74 2.96 15.18
CA GLY A 76 -4.96 3.75 15.03
C GLY A 76 -5.07 4.49 13.69
N VAL A 77 -4.30 4.10 12.69
CA VAL A 77 -4.32 4.75 11.38
C VAL A 77 -5.43 4.17 10.51
N SER A 78 -6.16 5.04 9.81
CA SER A 78 -7.21 4.63 8.88
C SER A 78 -6.68 4.61 7.44
N GLY A 79 -6.95 3.52 6.73
CA GLY A 79 -6.79 3.43 5.29
C GLY A 79 -8.07 3.84 4.56
N PRO A 80 -8.12 3.74 3.22
CA PRO A 80 -9.34 3.98 2.45
C PRO A 80 -10.48 3.06 2.91
N GLU A 81 -11.69 3.62 2.94
CA GLU A 81 -12.89 2.89 3.34
C GLU A 81 -13.08 1.60 2.50
N GLY A 82 -13.49 0.51 3.15
CA GLY A 82 -13.71 -0.79 2.53
C GLY A 82 -12.45 -1.56 2.10
N VAL A 83 -11.27 -0.94 2.12
CA VAL A 83 -10.03 -1.62 1.70
C VAL A 83 -9.42 -2.46 2.83
N ASN A 84 -9.50 -1.99 4.07
CA ASN A 84 -8.93 -2.64 5.26
C ASN A 84 -7.48 -3.10 5.05
N ALA A 85 -6.69 -2.25 4.43
CA ALA A 85 -5.27 -2.49 4.20
C ALA A 85 -4.53 -1.18 4.00
N ILE A 86 -3.33 -1.11 4.52
CA ILE A 86 -2.42 0.03 4.40
C ILE A 86 -1.14 -0.48 3.75
N ASN A 87 -0.76 0.11 2.61
CA ASN A 87 0.52 -0.20 1.97
C ASN A 87 1.51 0.96 2.05
N GLN A 88 1.08 2.12 2.55
CA GLN A 88 1.94 3.27 2.80
C GLN A 88 1.71 3.78 4.21
N LEU A 89 2.76 3.82 5.01
CA LEU A 89 2.80 4.41 6.34
C LEU A 89 3.70 5.64 6.33
N LYS A 90 3.26 6.66 7.04
CA LYS A 90 4.04 7.88 7.25
C LYS A 90 4.03 8.22 8.73
N ARG A 91 5.21 8.45 9.31
CA ARG A 91 5.38 9.14 10.59
C ARG A 91 5.90 10.54 10.30
N SER A 92 5.19 11.56 10.74
CA SER A 92 5.57 12.97 10.58
C SER A 92 5.30 13.70 11.88
N ASP A 93 6.34 14.35 12.40
CA ASP A 93 6.28 15.07 13.70
C ASP A 93 5.72 14.18 14.84
N GLY A 94 6.05 12.87 14.82
CA GLY A 94 5.62 11.87 15.79
C GLY A 94 4.27 11.20 15.50
N GLU A 95 3.46 11.76 14.61
CA GLU A 95 2.12 11.25 14.29
C GLU A 95 2.14 10.29 13.11
N TRP A 96 1.42 9.16 13.25
CA TRP A 96 1.26 8.17 12.20
C TRP A 96 0.06 8.47 11.29
N SER A 97 0.24 8.29 10.02
CA SER A 97 -0.82 8.26 9.01
C SER A 97 -0.59 7.12 8.03
N GLY A 98 -1.67 6.66 7.40
CA GLY A 98 -1.59 5.53 6.47
C GLY A 98 -2.56 5.66 5.31
N THR A 99 -2.22 5.02 4.20
CA THR A 99 -3.09 4.93 3.03
C THR A 99 -2.84 3.66 2.23
N SER A 100 -3.73 3.36 1.28
CA SER A 100 -3.55 2.29 0.30
C SER A 100 -3.50 2.88 -1.10
N THR A 101 -2.36 2.78 -1.74
CA THR A 101 -2.09 3.33 -3.09
C THR A 101 -2.05 2.25 -4.18
N ASP A 102 -2.12 0.96 -3.83
CA ASP A 102 -2.05 -0.14 -4.80
C ASP A 102 -3.11 0.01 -5.90
N GLY A 103 -4.36 0.34 -5.51
CA GLY A 103 -5.47 0.51 -6.45
C GLY A 103 -5.33 1.74 -7.34
N LEU A 104 -4.92 2.87 -6.76
CA LEU A 104 -4.68 4.10 -7.52
C LEU A 104 -3.57 3.89 -8.54
N GLY A 105 -2.47 3.26 -8.15
CA GLY A 105 -1.36 2.94 -9.04
C GLY A 105 -1.79 2.05 -10.20
N PHE A 106 -2.60 1.02 -9.93
CA PHE A 106 -3.17 0.16 -10.97
C PHE A 106 -4.04 0.95 -11.96
N VAL A 107 -4.98 1.75 -11.47
CA VAL A 107 -5.88 2.54 -12.32
C VAL A 107 -5.10 3.53 -13.19
N VAL A 108 -4.12 4.23 -12.62
CA VAL A 108 -3.26 5.15 -13.39
C VAL A 108 -2.51 4.40 -14.49
N ALA A 109 -1.93 3.25 -14.16
CA ALA A 109 -1.17 2.44 -15.13
C ALA A 109 -2.04 1.96 -16.30
N VAL A 110 -3.25 1.45 -16.04
CA VAL A 110 -4.13 0.95 -17.10
C VAL A 110 -4.70 2.09 -17.95
N LYS A 111 -5.00 3.25 -17.35
CA LYS A 111 -5.41 4.46 -18.10
C LYS A 111 -4.28 4.95 -19.01
N HIS A 112 -3.03 4.88 -18.57
CA HIS A 112 -1.87 5.24 -19.37
C HIS A 112 -1.72 4.41 -20.64
N ILE A 113 -2.12 3.14 -20.60
CA ILE A 113 -2.13 2.26 -21.79
C ILE A 113 -3.46 2.28 -22.57
N GLY A 114 -4.32 3.27 -22.30
CA GLY A 114 -5.54 3.52 -23.07
C GLY A 114 -6.79 2.76 -22.60
N ILE A 115 -6.75 2.10 -21.43
CA ILE A 115 -7.92 1.40 -20.88
C ILE A 115 -8.79 2.38 -20.09
N ASN A 116 -10.07 2.51 -20.47
CA ASN A 116 -11.06 3.29 -19.77
C ASN A 116 -11.85 2.40 -18.79
N PRO A 117 -11.78 2.62 -17.46
CA PRO A 117 -12.53 1.83 -16.49
C PRO A 117 -14.04 1.78 -16.76
N LYS A 118 -14.65 2.90 -17.19
CA LYS A 118 -16.10 2.98 -17.47
C LYS A 118 -16.57 2.08 -18.60
N GLU A 119 -15.68 1.74 -19.52
CA GLU A 119 -15.97 0.97 -20.73
C GLU A 119 -15.43 -0.45 -20.66
N THR A 120 -14.81 -0.81 -19.53
CA THR A 120 -14.09 -2.08 -19.38
C THR A 120 -14.56 -2.84 -18.15
N ILE A 121 -14.75 -4.15 -18.29
CA ILE A 121 -15.02 -5.05 -17.17
C ILE A 121 -13.68 -5.58 -16.64
N LEU A 122 -13.39 -5.31 -15.38
CA LEU A 122 -12.22 -5.86 -14.71
C LEU A 122 -12.55 -7.24 -14.14
N LYS A 123 -12.00 -8.29 -14.76
CA LYS A 123 -12.07 -9.64 -14.24
C LYS A 123 -11.03 -9.83 -13.14
N MET A 124 -11.47 -10.17 -11.92
CA MET A 124 -10.60 -10.18 -10.76
C MET A 124 -10.69 -11.48 -9.96
N ARG A 125 -9.55 -12.11 -9.74
CA ARG A 125 -9.44 -13.34 -8.96
C ARG A 125 -8.79 -13.08 -7.60
N GLY A 126 -9.51 -13.42 -6.52
CA GLY A 126 -9.03 -13.32 -5.15
C GLY A 126 -9.42 -12.01 -4.45
N GLY A 127 -9.29 -11.99 -3.11
CA GLY A 127 -9.73 -10.90 -2.22
C GLY A 127 -8.64 -10.45 -1.23
N GLY A 128 -7.37 -10.49 -1.64
CA GLY A 128 -6.26 -9.97 -0.83
C GLY A 128 -6.23 -8.44 -0.78
N SER A 129 -5.30 -7.86 -0.03
CA SER A 129 -5.16 -6.41 0.16
C SER A 129 -5.10 -5.63 -1.16
N ALA A 130 -4.24 -6.06 -2.08
CA ALA A 130 -4.11 -5.42 -3.39
C ALA A 130 -5.40 -5.53 -4.20
N ALA A 131 -6.05 -6.71 -4.20
CA ALA A 131 -7.31 -6.91 -4.91
C ALA A 131 -8.41 -5.97 -4.39
N ARG A 132 -8.55 -5.81 -3.07
CA ARG A 132 -9.53 -4.89 -2.48
C ARG A 132 -9.22 -3.43 -2.82
N SER A 133 -7.95 -3.03 -2.76
CA SER A 133 -7.54 -1.68 -3.13
C SER A 133 -7.81 -1.39 -4.62
N ILE A 134 -7.51 -2.35 -5.50
CA ILE A 134 -7.80 -2.23 -6.94
C ILE A 134 -9.31 -2.18 -7.19
N ALA A 135 -10.09 -3.05 -6.53
CA ALA A 135 -11.53 -3.08 -6.67
C ALA A 135 -12.16 -1.74 -6.26
N SER A 136 -11.75 -1.19 -5.11
CA SER A 136 -12.21 0.10 -4.63
C SER A 136 -11.89 1.22 -5.62
N ALA A 137 -10.63 1.32 -6.06
CA ALA A 137 -10.21 2.35 -7.02
C ALA A 137 -10.89 2.22 -8.39
N TRP A 138 -11.04 0.98 -8.89
CA TRP A 138 -11.73 0.71 -10.17
C TRP A 138 -13.20 1.10 -10.13
N SER A 139 -13.91 0.75 -9.07
CA SER A 139 -15.31 1.11 -8.87
C SER A 139 -15.50 2.62 -8.70
N SER A 140 -14.58 3.31 -8.03
CA SER A 140 -14.60 4.78 -7.89
C SER A 140 -14.45 5.50 -9.23
N GLU A 141 -13.81 4.89 -10.21
CA GLU A 141 -13.74 5.38 -11.60
C GLU A 141 -14.98 5.00 -12.44
N GLY A 142 -15.97 4.34 -11.85
CA GLY A 142 -17.19 3.89 -12.53
C GLY A 142 -17.02 2.59 -13.31
N GLY A 143 -15.97 1.83 -13.06
CA GLY A 143 -15.70 0.55 -13.69
C GLY A 143 -16.47 -0.62 -13.07
N PHE A 144 -16.81 -1.62 -13.87
CA PHE A 144 -17.43 -2.86 -13.41
C PHE A 144 -16.38 -3.91 -13.08
N ILE A 145 -16.66 -4.71 -12.03
CA ILE A 145 -15.81 -5.81 -11.61
C ILE A 145 -16.58 -7.12 -11.77
N LEU A 146 -15.95 -8.09 -12.42
CA LEU A 146 -16.39 -9.47 -12.46
C LEU A 146 -15.50 -10.30 -11.53
N PRO A 147 -15.99 -10.65 -10.31
CA PRO A 147 -15.20 -11.44 -9.39
C PRO A 147 -15.15 -12.90 -9.83
N GLU A 148 -13.97 -13.51 -9.75
CA GLU A 148 -13.75 -14.93 -9.93
C GLU A 148 -13.36 -15.62 -8.63
N GLU A 149 -13.66 -16.90 -8.53
CA GLU A 149 -13.23 -17.71 -7.40
C GLU A 149 -11.71 -17.71 -7.27
N GLY A 150 -11.24 -17.45 -6.04
CA GLY A 150 -9.85 -17.45 -5.65
C GLY A 150 -9.70 -17.94 -4.21
N ARG A 151 -8.47 -18.05 -3.74
CA ARG A 151 -8.19 -18.47 -2.36
C ARG A 151 -8.90 -17.62 -1.29
N ARG A 152 -9.17 -16.34 -1.58
CA ARG A 152 -10.02 -15.44 -0.76
C ARG A 152 -11.08 -14.86 -1.67
N ASN A 153 -12.35 -14.95 -1.26
CA ASN A 153 -13.46 -14.39 -2.02
C ASN A 153 -13.43 -12.85 -1.93
N LEU A 154 -13.47 -12.18 -3.09
CA LEU A 154 -13.41 -10.72 -3.17
C LEU A 154 -14.66 -10.06 -2.56
N LEU A 155 -15.85 -10.53 -2.90
CA LEU A 155 -17.11 -9.94 -2.43
C LEU A 155 -17.26 -10.05 -0.91
N ARG A 156 -16.89 -11.22 -0.34
CA ARG A 156 -16.87 -11.41 1.11
C ARG A 156 -15.81 -10.51 1.78
N ALA A 157 -14.65 -10.36 1.16
CA ALA A 157 -13.58 -9.51 1.67
C ALA A 157 -13.93 -8.01 1.65
N LEU A 158 -14.83 -7.58 0.74
CA LEU A 158 -15.36 -6.23 0.66
C LEU A 158 -16.62 -6.01 1.53
N GLY A 159 -17.10 -7.05 2.26
CA GLY A 159 -18.32 -6.97 3.05
C GLY A 159 -19.62 -6.94 2.23
N MET A 160 -19.58 -7.30 0.95
CA MET A 160 -20.71 -7.28 0.03
C MET A 160 -21.53 -8.60 0.02
N MET A 161 -21.07 -9.61 0.77
CA MET A 161 -21.78 -10.89 1.02
C MET A 161 -21.76 -11.20 2.51
N GLN A 162 -22.93 -11.49 3.05
CA GLN A 162 -23.11 -12.08 4.38
C GLN A 162 -22.94 -13.61 4.32
#